data_ed21c0d20ec601240cd5569e22a43320
#
_entry.id   ed21c0d20ec601240cd5569e22a43320
#
_cell.length_a   1.000
_cell.length_b   1.000
_cell.length_c   1.000
_cell.angle_alpha   90.00
_cell.angle_beta   90.00
_cell.angle_gamma   90.00
#
_symmetry.space_group_name_H-M   'P 1'
#
loop_
_entity.id
_entity.type
_entity.pdbx_description
1 polymer ?
#
loop_
_entity_poly.entity_id
_entity_poly.type
_entity_poly.pdbx_seq_one_letter_code
_entity_poly.pdbx_strand_id
1 'polypeptide(L)'
;MSEPLLADLAARGERLAVAALPWVAPVYRAMPQVREVIELPFAHGRLDWAARRRIAATLRGRFDIAYVLPNSIKAALIPWFAGIPRRVGYRGEGRWLLLNRQLRNPGGRPPMVAFYQALAGEPRGVGAAAGARPGLGCERAVLRAAATAAGVEPGGYWVFAPGAE
;
A
#
# COMPACT_ATOMS: atom_id res chain seq x y z
N MET A 1 6.08 5.25 0.87
CA MET A 1 7.01 4.13 1.05
C MET A 1 6.57 2.85 0.33
N SER A 2 5.27 2.59 0.20
CA SER A 2 4.73 1.42 -0.55
C SER A 2 4.66 1.61 -2.07
N GLU A 3 4.78 2.84 -2.55
CA GLU A 3 4.65 3.16 -3.97
C GLU A 3 5.63 2.37 -4.86
N PRO A 4 6.92 2.22 -4.54
CA PRO A 4 7.84 1.43 -5.36
C PRO A 4 7.43 -0.05 -5.49
N LEU A 5 6.85 -0.65 -4.45
CA LEU A 5 6.27 -1.99 -4.54
C LEU A 5 5.12 -2.02 -5.55
N LEU A 6 4.23 -1.02 -5.50
CA LEU A 6 3.09 -0.95 -6.42
C LEU A 6 3.55 -0.74 -7.86
N ALA A 7 4.58 0.07 -8.07
CA ALA A 7 5.19 0.28 -9.40
C ALA A 7 5.78 -1.03 -9.94
N ASP A 8 6.50 -1.79 -9.12
CA ASP A 8 7.09 -3.08 -9.49
C ASP A 8 6.01 -4.11 -9.89
N LEU A 9 4.92 -4.18 -9.11
CA LEU A 9 3.80 -5.09 -9.40
C LEU A 9 3.08 -4.68 -10.69
N ALA A 10 2.83 -3.39 -10.90
CA ALA A 10 2.22 -2.88 -12.12
C ALA A 10 3.09 -3.13 -13.36
N ALA A 11 4.40 -2.97 -13.25
CA ALA A 11 5.35 -3.28 -14.32
C ALA A 11 5.35 -4.77 -14.72
N ARG A 12 4.90 -5.66 -13.82
CA ARG A 12 4.70 -7.08 -14.09
C ARG A 12 3.33 -7.38 -14.73
N GLY A 13 2.52 -6.35 -15.00
CA GLY A 13 1.19 -6.48 -15.56
C GLY A 13 0.09 -6.79 -14.54
N GLU A 14 0.37 -6.70 -13.24
CA GLU A 14 -0.64 -6.93 -12.20
C GLU A 14 -1.63 -5.77 -12.13
N ARG A 15 -2.91 -6.09 -11.95
CA ARG A 15 -3.97 -5.09 -11.71
C ARG A 15 -4.09 -4.86 -10.22
N LEU A 16 -3.83 -3.63 -9.79
CA LEU A 16 -3.68 -3.29 -8.39
C LEU A 16 -4.93 -2.64 -7.80
N ALA A 17 -5.40 -3.19 -6.69
CA ALA A 17 -6.32 -2.55 -5.78
C ALA A 17 -5.63 -2.37 -4.42
N VAL A 18 -5.89 -1.24 -3.76
CA VAL A 18 -5.30 -0.95 -2.45
C VAL A 18 -6.40 -0.80 -1.41
N ALA A 19 -6.34 -1.60 -0.37
CA ALA A 19 -7.20 -1.47 0.81
C ALA A 19 -6.51 -0.55 1.82
N ALA A 20 -7.10 0.62 2.09
CA ALA A 20 -6.51 1.66 2.91
C ALA A 20 -7.52 2.32 3.85
N LEU A 21 -7.05 2.91 4.92
CA LEU A 21 -7.88 3.74 5.79
C LEU A 21 -8.32 5.02 5.05
N PRO A 22 -9.50 5.59 5.35
CA PRO A 22 -10.05 6.73 4.60
C PRO A 22 -9.10 7.93 4.50
N TRP A 23 -8.36 8.23 5.54
CA TRP A 23 -7.43 9.37 5.57
C TRP A 23 -6.16 9.15 4.70
N VAL A 24 -5.83 7.90 4.36
CA VAL A 24 -4.71 7.56 3.46
C VAL A 24 -5.18 7.31 2.03
N ALA A 25 -6.46 6.97 1.85
CA ALA A 25 -7.04 6.62 0.56
C ALA A 25 -6.76 7.66 -0.56
N PRO A 26 -6.84 8.99 -0.32
CA PRO A 26 -6.52 9.99 -1.34
C PRO A 26 -5.11 9.86 -1.92
N VAL A 27 -4.12 9.49 -1.10
CA VAL A 27 -2.74 9.30 -1.56
C VAL A 27 -2.66 8.14 -2.56
N TYR A 28 -3.35 7.04 -2.29
CA TYR A 28 -3.37 5.89 -3.22
C TYR A 28 -4.19 6.17 -4.48
N ARG A 29 -5.23 6.99 -4.41
CA ARG A 29 -5.99 7.44 -5.60
C ARG A 29 -5.15 8.29 -6.53
N ALA A 30 -4.16 9.01 -6.00
CA ALA A 30 -3.23 9.81 -6.79
C ALA A 30 -2.08 8.98 -7.42
N MET A 31 -2.02 7.68 -7.17
CA MET A 31 -1.02 6.79 -7.76
C MET A 31 -1.54 6.20 -9.08
N PRO A 32 -0.91 6.46 -10.24
CA PRO A 32 -1.43 6.04 -11.54
C PRO A 32 -1.50 4.53 -11.74
N GLN A 33 -0.69 3.77 -11.00
CA GLN A 33 -0.68 2.31 -11.02
C GLN A 33 -1.82 1.66 -10.22
N VAL A 34 -2.52 2.42 -9.36
CA VAL A 34 -3.63 1.92 -8.54
C VAL A 34 -4.95 2.11 -9.29
N ARG A 35 -5.64 1.02 -9.58
CA ARG A 35 -6.93 1.05 -10.29
C ARG A 35 -8.12 1.24 -9.36
N GLU A 36 -8.02 0.74 -8.15
CA GLU A 36 -9.10 0.76 -7.18
C GLU A 36 -8.56 1.00 -5.76
N VAL A 37 -9.24 1.84 -5.01
CA VAL A 37 -8.96 2.02 -3.58
C VAL A 37 -10.19 1.61 -2.79
N ILE A 38 -10.01 0.60 -1.94
CA ILE A 38 -11.03 0.04 -1.05
C ILE A 38 -10.86 0.69 0.30
N GLU A 39 -11.80 1.53 0.69
CA GLU A 39 -11.73 2.17 2.00
C GLU A 39 -12.11 1.22 3.12
N LEU A 40 -11.27 1.17 4.13
CA LEU A 40 -11.46 0.35 5.31
C LEU A 40 -11.99 1.21 6.47
N PRO A 41 -13.27 1.11 6.84
CA PRO A 41 -13.90 1.97 7.84
C PRO A 41 -13.54 1.54 9.27
N PHE A 42 -12.23 1.41 9.55
CA PHE A 42 -11.77 1.00 10.87
C PHE A 42 -11.26 2.17 11.68
N ALA A 43 -11.71 2.27 12.92
CA ALA A 43 -11.07 3.13 13.90
C ALA A 43 -9.75 2.52 14.38
N HIS A 44 -8.78 3.38 14.69
CA HIS A 44 -7.50 2.97 15.22
C HIS A 44 -7.67 2.15 16.52
N GLY A 45 -6.90 1.08 16.68
CA GLY A 45 -6.91 0.27 17.91
C GLY A 45 -8.02 -0.80 17.99
N ARG A 46 -9.12 -0.70 17.27
CA ARG A 46 -10.24 -1.66 17.35
C ARG A 46 -10.02 -2.86 16.43
N LEU A 47 -10.41 -4.06 16.92
CA LEU A 47 -10.32 -5.28 16.12
C LEU A 47 -11.48 -5.43 15.14
N ASP A 48 -12.67 -5.07 15.53
CA ASP A 48 -13.92 -5.09 14.75
C ASP A 48 -14.07 -6.29 13.78
N TRP A 49 -14.30 -7.46 14.35
CA TRP A 49 -14.46 -8.71 13.60
C TRP A 49 -15.59 -8.67 12.57
N ALA A 50 -16.73 -8.10 12.96
CA ALA A 50 -17.92 -8.07 12.12
C ALA A 50 -17.69 -7.19 10.87
N ALA A 51 -17.11 -6.01 11.04
CA ALA A 51 -16.79 -5.14 9.92
C ALA A 51 -15.75 -5.77 8.99
N ARG A 52 -14.72 -6.42 9.55
CA ARG A 52 -13.71 -7.13 8.73
C ARG A 52 -14.30 -8.26 7.91
N ARG A 53 -15.22 -9.04 8.50
CA ARG A 53 -15.91 -10.12 7.76
C ARG A 53 -16.82 -9.57 6.68
N ARG A 54 -17.54 -8.47 6.94
CA ARG A 54 -18.38 -7.82 5.91
C ARG A 54 -17.53 -7.35 4.73
N ILE A 55 -16.45 -6.63 4.98
CA ILE A 55 -15.54 -6.19 3.91
C ILE A 55 -14.94 -7.38 3.19
N ALA A 56 -14.45 -8.38 3.92
CA ALA A 56 -13.88 -9.57 3.31
C ALA A 56 -14.89 -10.29 2.39
N ALA A 57 -16.16 -10.29 2.75
CA ALA A 57 -17.22 -10.88 1.90
C ALA A 57 -17.33 -10.16 0.55
N THR A 58 -17.15 -8.84 0.49
CA THR A 58 -17.17 -8.08 -0.77
C THR A 58 -15.92 -8.30 -1.64
N LEU A 59 -14.87 -8.90 -1.07
CA LEU A 59 -13.61 -9.14 -1.74
C LEU A 59 -13.46 -10.59 -2.24
N ARG A 60 -14.40 -11.48 -1.89
CA ARG A 60 -14.33 -12.89 -2.27
C ARG A 60 -14.29 -13.08 -3.79
N GLY A 61 -13.34 -13.90 -4.26
CA GLY A 61 -13.20 -14.23 -5.67
C GLY A 61 -12.73 -13.09 -6.57
N ARG A 62 -12.37 -11.94 -5.99
CA ARG A 62 -11.93 -10.77 -6.77
C ARG A 62 -10.42 -10.68 -6.95
N PHE A 63 -9.67 -11.33 -6.09
CA PHE A 63 -8.21 -11.20 -6.03
C PHE A 63 -7.52 -12.55 -5.87
N ASP A 64 -6.44 -12.74 -6.59
CA ASP A 64 -5.61 -13.96 -6.54
C ASP A 64 -4.50 -13.84 -5.47
N ILE A 65 -4.05 -12.61 -5.24
CA ILE A 65 -2.93 -12.34 -4.31
C ILE A 65 -3.27 -11.15 -3.43
N ALA A 66 -2.92 -11.24 -2.15
CA ALA A 66 -2.93 -10.13 -1.21
C ALA A 66 -1.54 -9.93 -0.61
N TYR A 67 -1.01 -8.72 -0.75
CA TYR A 67 0.20 -8.27 -0.09
C TYR A 67 -0.16 -7.52 1.19
N VAL A 68 0.18 -8.07 2.34
CA VAL A 68 -0.19 -7.52 3.65
C VAL A 68 0.99 -6.73 4.21
N LEU A 69 0.99 -5.41 3.97
CA LEU A 69 2.07 -4.52 4.34
C LEU A 69 2.17 -4.29 5.86
N PRO A 70 1.07 -4.00 6.58
CA PRO A 70 1.14 -3.84 8.02
C PRO A 70 1.49 -5.15 8.72
N ASN A 71 2.32 -5.09 9.77
CA ASN A 71 2.74 -6.26 10.52
C ASN A 71 1.73 -6.75 11.57
N SER A 72 0.52 -6.21 11.59
CA SER A 72 -0.51 -6.59 12.56
C SER A 72 -1.32 -7.82 12.10
N ILE A 73 -1.73 -8.65 13.06
CA ILE A 73 -2.66 -9.76 12.82
C ILE A 73 -3.97 -9.26 12.21
N LYS A 74 -4.44 -8.08 12.66
CA LYS A 74 -5.69 -7.45 12.19
C LYS A 74 -5.70 -7.21 10.68
N ALA A 75 -4.58 -6.83 10.09
CA ALA A 75 -4.47 -6.60 8.65
C ALA A 75 -4.57 -7.91 7.85
N ALA A 76 -4.04 -9.00 8.37
CA ALA A 76 -4.06 -10.30 7.71
C ALA A 76 -5.43 -11.01 7.75
N LEU A 77 -6.32 -10.59 8.66
CA LEU A 77 -7.67 -11.20 8.78
C LEU A 77 -8.54 -10.94 7.55
N ILE A 78 -8.45 -9.77 6.94
CA ILE A 78 -9.30 -9.41 5.79
C ILE A 78 -9.05 -10.35 4.60
N PRO A 79 -7.84 -10.49 4.07
CA PRO A 79 -7.57 -11.40 2.97
C PRO A 79 -7.78 -12.87 3.34
N TRP A 80 -7.63 -13.24 4.62
CA TRP A 80 -7.92 -14.58 5.10
C TRP A 80 -9.43 -14.87 5.07
N PHE A 81 -10.27 -13.98 5.60
CA PHE A 81 -11.73 -14.12 5.55
C PHE A 81 -12.28 -14.04 4.10
N ALA A 82 -11.64 -13.27 3.24
CA ALA A 82 -11.99 -13.19 1.83
C ALA A 82 -11.62 -14.46 1.04
N GLY A 83 -10.83 -15.36 1.63
CA GLY A 83 -10.38 -16.59 0.97
C GLY A 83 -9.39 -16.32 -0.16
N ILE A 84 -8.64 -15.21 -0.12
CA ILE A 84 -7.64 -14.92 -1.14
C ILE A 84 -6.56 -16.01 -1.12
N PRO A 85 -6.28 -16.71 -2.24
CA PRO A 85 -5.46 -17.90 -2.23
C PRO A 85 -3.99 -17.65 -1.88
N ARG A 86 -3.40 -16.54 -2.31
CA ARG A 86 -2.02 -16.16 -1.95
C ARG A 86 -2.02 -14.94 -1.04
N ARG A 87 -1.51 -15.12 0.16
CA ARG A 87 -1.45 -14.06 1.19
C ARG A 87 -0.01 -13.89 1.63
N VAL A 88 0.61 -12.84 1.11
CA VAL A 88 2.05 -12.56 1.26
C VAL A 88 2.25 -11.49 2.34
N GLY A 89 3.22 -11.66 3.20
CA GLY A 89 3.59 -10.65 4.20
C GLY A 89 4.76 -11.09 5.07
N TYR A 90 5.23 -10.21 5.91
CA TYR A 90 6.30 -10.52 6.85
C TYR A 90 5.79 -11.31 8.07
N ARG A 91 6.61 -12.16 8.65
CA ARG A 91 6.32 -12.82 9.94
C ARG A 91 6.18 -11.76 11.04
N GLY A 92 5.19 -11.95 11.91
CA GLY A 92 4.95 -11.08 13.06
C GLY A 92 3.61 -11.36 13.72
N GLU A 93 3.43 -10.98 14.96
CA GLU A 93 2.19 -11.02 15.76
C GLU A 93 1.34 -12.30 15.61
N GLY A 94 1.95 -13.49 15.52
CA GLY A 94 1.23 -14.75 15.45
C GLY A 94 0.41 -15.01 14.18
N ARG A 95 0.55 -14.20 13.12
CA ARG A 95 -0.22 -14.32 11.87
C ARG A 95 0.25 -15.41 10.90
N TRP A 96 1.05 -16.35 11.40
CA TRP A 96 1.58 -17.46 10.61
C TRP A 96 0.46 -18.36 10.01
N LEU A 97 -0.70 -18.47 10.66
CA LEU A 97 -1.87 -19.17 10.12
C LEU A 97 -2.63 -18.36 9.05
N LEU A 98 -2.54 -17.05 9.08
CA LEU A 98 -3.31 -16.17 8.20
C LEU A 98 -2.59 -15.89 6.87
N LEU A 99 -1.26 -15.94 6.87
CA LEU A 99 -0.42 -15.76 5.70
C LEU A 99 0.14 -17.09 5.26
N ASN A 100 0.08 -17.42 3.98
CA ASN A 100 0.62 -18.65 3.44
C ASN A 100 1.93 -18.47 2.65
N ARG A 101 2.36 -17.24 2.44
CA ARG A 101 3.70 -16.90 1.97
C ARG A 101 4.31 -15.86 2.87
N GLN A 102 5.25 -16.26 3.70
CA GLN A 102 5.82 -15.41 4.73
C GLN A 102 7.30 -15.15 4.48
N LEU A 103 7.67 -13.87 4.46
CA LEU A 103 9.05 -13.45 4.47
C LEU A 103 9.55 -13.33 5.92
N ARG A 104 10.82 -13.61 6.11
CA ARG A 104 11.48 -13.37 7.41
C ARG A 104 11.62 -11.87 7.62
N ASN A 105 11.23 -11.39 8.79
CA ASN A 105 11.45 -9.99 9.12
C ASN A 105 12.97 -9.80 9.33
N PRO A 106 13.66 -8.99 8.50
CA PRO A 106 15.05 -8.66 8.76
C PRO A 106 15.11 -7.85 10.05
N GLY A 107 15.90 -8.26 11.01
CA GLY A 107 16.09 -7.49 12.25
C GLY A 107 16.59 -6.07 11.96
N GLY A 108 16.45 -5.16 12.92
CA GLY A 108 16.88 -3.76 12.79
C GLY A 108 15.84 -2.86 12.09
N ARG A 109 16.31 -1.75 11.50
CA ARG A 109 15.48 -0.80 10.74
C ARG A 109 15.95 -0.77 9.28
N PRO A 110 15.53 -1.72 8.44
CA PRO A 110 15.89 -1.71 7.04
C PRO A 110 15.27 -0.49 6.33
N PRO A 111 15.84 -0.05 5.20
CA PRO A 111 15.19 0.94 4.34
C PRO A 111 13.79 0.47 3.96
N MET A 112 12.77 1.24 4.30
CA MET A 112 11.36 0.83 4.15
C MET A 112 10.95 0.56 2.71
N VAL A 113 11.57 1.20 1.74
CA VAL A 113 11.33 0.94 0.31
C VAL A 113 11.73 -0.49 -0.03
N ALA A 114 12.98 -0.86 0.23
CA ALA A 114 13.48 -2.21 -0.02
C ALA A 114 12.69 -3.27 0.78
N PHE A 115 12.30 -2.94 2.00
CA PHE A 115 11.49 -3.80 2.84
C PHE A 115 10.15 -4.15 2.18
N TYR A 116 9.43 -3.18 1.64
CA TYR A 116 8.17 -3.46 0.97
C TYR A 116 8.36 -4.10 -0.42
N GLN A 117 9.36 -3.69 -1.19
CA GLN A 117 9.64 -4.29 -2.50
C GLN A 117 9.95 -5.79 -2.41
N ALA A 118 10.63 -6.23 -1.35
CA ALA A 118 10.92 -7.65 -1.13
C ALA A 118 9.65 -8.53 -1.05
N LEU A 119 8.48 -7.98 -0.73
CA LEU A 119 7.21 -8.72 -0.74
C LEU A 119 6.81 -9.19 -2.15
N ALA A 120 7.21 -8.47 -3.19
CA ALA A 120 6.97 -8.86 -4.57
C ALA A 120 7.81 -10.08 -5.01
N GLY A 121 8.74 -10.55 -4.18
CA GLY A 121 9.70 -11.60 -4.50
C GLY A 121 10.91 -11.07 -5.26
N GLU A 122 11.81 -11.97 -5.68
CA GLU A 122 13.02 -11.60 -6.44
C GLU A 122 12.65 -10.69 -7.62
N PRO A 123 13.30 -9.52 -7.75
CA PRO A 123 13.12 -8.69 -8.92
C PRO A 123 13.56 -9.48 -10.15
N ARG A 124 12.66 -9.69 -11.10
CA ARG A 124 13.02 -10.25 -12.40
C ARG A 124 13.80 -9.19 -13.18
N GLY A 125 15.11 -9.26 -13.06
CA GLY A 125 16.03 -8.34 -13.71
C GLY A 125 16.55 -7.27 -12.75
N VAL A 126 17.85 -7.29 -12.53
CA VAL A 126 18.61 -6.23 -11.87
C VAL A 126 18.48 -5.00 -12.78
N GLY A 127 17.67 -4.04 -12.44
CA GLY A 127 17.55 -2.81 -13.20
C GLY A 127 16.25 -2.01 -13.05
N ALA A 128 15.15 -2.61 -12.65
CA ALA A 128 13.85 -1.94 -12.76
C ALA A 128 13.49 -1.01 -11.59
N ALA A 129 14.11 -1.10 -10.43
CA ALA A 129 13.63 -0.38 -9.26
C ALA A 129 14.64 0.52 -8.53
N ALA A 130 15.91 0.43 -8.82
CA ALA A 130 16.93 1.26 -8.15
C ALA A 130 16.84 2.76 -8.49
N GLY A 131 15.99 3.14 -9.44
CA GLY A 131 15.85 4.52 -9.91
C GLY A 131 14.41 5.04 -10.02
N ALA A 132 13.41 4.22 -9.76
CA ALA A 132 12.02 4.67 -9.82
C ALA A 132 11.75 5.69 -8.69
N ARG A 133 11.65 6.95 -9.06
CA ARG A 133 11.22 8.00 -8.13
C ARG A 133 9.73 7.79 -7.85
N PRO A 134 9.31 7.74 -6.57
CA PRO A 134 7.90 7.74 -6.24
C PRO A 134 7.19 8.92 -6.89
N GLY A 135 6.11 8.64 -7.61
CA GLY A 135 5.33 9.66 -8.30
C GLY A 135 3.88 9.64 -7.85
N LEU A 136 3.32 10.82 -7.63
CA LEU A 136 1.90 11.01 -7.46
C LEU A 136 1.36 11.72 -8.70
N GLY A 137 0.31 11.17 -9.30
CA GLY A 137 -0.42 11.84 -10.37
C GLY A 137 -1.29 12.95 -9.78
N CYS A 138 -1.23 14.13 -10.38
CA CYS A 138 -2.16 15.19 -10.08
C CYS A 138 -2.47 15.97 -11.36
N GLU A 139 -3.73 16.32 -11.56
CA GLU A 139 -4.13 17.14 -12.68
C GLU A 139 -3.53 18.55 -12.56
N ARG A 140 -3.01 19.07 -13.67
CA ARG A 140 -2.39 20.40 -13.69
C ARG A 140 -3.32 21.52 -13.21
N ALA A 141 -4.62 21.38 -13.46
CA ALA A 141 -5.62 22.34 -12.99
C ALA A 141 -5.70 22.36 -11.46
N VAL A 142 -5.70 21.21 -10.84
CA VAL A 142 -5.70 21.06 -9.37
C VAL A 142 -4.43 21.63 -8.76
N LEU A 143 -3.28 21.34 -9.37
CA LEU A 143 -1.99 21.90 -8.92
C LEU A 143 -1.98 23.43 -8.99
N ARG A 144 -2.46 24.02 -10.10
CA ARG A 144 -2.54 25.49 -10.26
C ARG A 144 -3.49 26.09 -9.23
N ALA A 145 -4.69 25.52 -9.05
CA ALA A 145 -5.64 26.00 -8.07
C ALA A 145 -5.07 25.97 -6.64
N ALA A 146 -4.37 24.89 -6.28
CA ALA A 146 -3.70 24.77 -4.99
C ALA A 146 -2.57 25.80 -4.81
N ALA A 147 -1.76 26.02 -5.84
CA ALA A 147 -0.69 27.02 -5.81
C ALA A 147 -1.26 28.43 -5.66
N THR A 148 -2.31 28.78 -6.42
CA THR A 148 -3.00 30.07 -6.30
C THR A 148 -3.60 30.26 -4.90
N ALA A 149 -4.26 29.24 -4.35
CA ALA A 149 -4.81 29.29 -3.00
C ALA A 149 -3.73 29.46 -1.91
N ALA A 150 -2.54 28.91 -2.15
CA ALA A 150 -1.39 29.03 -1.26
C ALA A 150 -0.58 30.32 -1.50
N GLY A 151 -0.91 31.12 -2.51
CA GLY A 151 -0.18 32.35 -2.87
C GLY A 151 1.23 32.08 -3.37
N VAL A 152 1.49 30.93 -4.01
CA VAL A 152 2.82 30.54 -4.49
C VAL A 152 2.83 30.32 -6.01
N GLU A 153 3.93 30.70 -6.64
CA GLU A 153 4.15 30.44 -8.07
C GLU A 153 4.76 29.04 -8.28
N PRO A 154 4.23 28.23 -9.24
CA PRO A 154 4.78 26.92 -9.55
C PRO A 154 6.28 27.00 -9.91
N GLY A 155 7.10 26.24 -9.20
CA GLY A 155 8.56 26.22 -9.39
C GLY A 155 9.35 27.28 -8.62
N GLY A 156 8.68 28.22 -7.95
CA GLY A 156 9.30 29.32 -7.22
C GLY A 156 9.35 29.12 -5.70
N TYR A 157 9.14 27.90 -5.18
CA TYR A 157 9.10 27.67 -3.74
C TYR A 157 9.70 26.33 -3.32
N TRP A 158 10.07 26.25 -2.05
CA TRP A 158 10.52 25.02 -1.41
C TRP A 158 9.46 24.58 -0.39
N VAL A 159 9.17 23.30 -0.38
CA VAL A 159 8.27 22.70 0.61
C VAL A 159 9.10 21.94 1.64
N PHE A 160 8.98 22.30 2.89
CA PHE A 160 9.51 21.56 4.03
C PHE A 160 8.35 20.84 4.71
N ALA A 161 8.37 19.51 4.68
CA ALA A 161 7.44 18.68 5.43
C ALA A 161 8.21 18.05 6.61
N PRO A 162 8.26 18.74 7.79
CA PRO A 162 8.89 18.15 8.95
C PRO A 162 8.17 16.84 9.29
N GLY A 163 8.96 15.80 9.57
CA GLY A 163 8.42 14.47 9.81
C GLY A 163 7.44 14.46 10.96
N ALA A 164 6.47 13.56 10.89
CA ALA A 164 5.68 13.19 12.06
C ALA A 164 6.53 12.37 13.02
N GLU A 165 6.37 12.60 14.31
CA GLU A 165 6.94 11.81 15.39
C GLU A 165 6.46 10.33 15.34
#